data_f4921d77e5f9d54397acf4e8ec043679
#
_entry.id   f4921d77e5f9d54397acf4e8ec043679
#
_cell.length_a   1.000
_cell.length_b   1.000
_cell.length_c   1.000
_cell.angle_alpha   90.00
_cell.angle_beta   90.00
_cell.angle_gamma   90.00
#
_symmetry.space_group_name_H-M   'P 1'
#
loop_
_entity.id
_entity.type
_entity.pdbx_description
1 polymer ?
#
loop_
_entity_poly.entity_id
_entity_poly.type
_entity_poly.pdbx_seq_one_letter_code
_entity_poly.pdbx_strand_id
1 'polypeptide(L)'
;MKDKLQAIIEKHRYLSEQMTDPDIFNDQAKITSIAKEHKAMEEVVNTGKAYISILDQIDDDKAILEGDDDELKELAQDEMLELETEKIELEEKLKVLLLPKDPNDDKNLILEIRAGTGGDEAALFAADLFRIYIRYAERNNWNHKVMDSSDTGIGGIKEAIVSMQGSGAFGMLKYESGVHRVQRVPKTETSGRVHTSAATIAVLPEAEDVDIEVNEGDLKIDTYRASGAGGQHVNKTESAIRITHIPTGLVVTCQDESSQHKNRAAALKVLKSRLLAAEQEKAAAERAAERRSLVSTGDRSAKIRTYNFPQGRVTDHRINFTSYRLNEILDGDITEIIEQLKIAEQQELMAAEIS
;
A
#
# COMPACT_ATOMS: atom_id res chain seq x y z
N MET A 1 -5.40 25.97 11.06
CA MET A 1 -4.58 25.58 9.88
C MET A 1 -3.16 26.13 9.96
N LYS A 2 -2.95 27.42 10.17
CA LYS A 2 -1.61 28.10 10.24
C LYS A 2 -0.66 27.36 11.20
N ASP A 3 -1.08 27.02 12.43
CA ASP A 3 -0.22 26.34 13.43
C ASP A 3 0.20 24.92 12.99
N LYS A 4 -0.72 24.16 12.40
CA LYS A 4 -0.40 22.83 11.83
C LYS A 4 0.65 22.94 10.70
N LEU A 5 0.48 23.92 9.81
CA LEU A 5 1.41 24.15 8.69
C LEU A 5 2.80 24.59 9.20
N GLN A 6 2.86 25.45 10.20
CA GLN A 6 4.13 25.86 10.81
C GLN A 6 4.89 24.66 11.40
N ALA A 7 4.19 23.78 12.13
CA ALA A 7 4.79 22.57 12.68
C ALA A 7 5.34 21.64 11.59
N ILE A 8 4.62 21.50 10.44
CA ILE A 8 5.06 20.72 9.29
C ILE A 8 6.31 21.33 8.63
N ILE A 9 6.33 22.66 8.47
CA ILE A 9 7.48 23.39 7.90
C ILE A 9 8.71 23.25 8.81
N GLU A 10 8.54 23.32 10.12
CA GLU A 10 9.63 23.11 11.06
C GLU A 10 10.16 21.68 11.03
N LYS A 11 9.27 20.69 10.97
CA LYS A 11 9.67 19.29 10.81
C LYS A 11 10.45 19.06 9.51
N HIS A 12 9.99 19.61 8.41
CA HIS A 12 10.69 19.51 7.12
C HIS A 12 12.09 20.16 7.19
N ARG A 13 12.22 21.33 7.85
CA ARG A 13 13.52 21.96 8.07
C ARG A 13 14.45 21.08 8.90
N TYR A 14 13.92 20.49 9.98
CA TYR A 14 14.68 19.56 10.82
C TYR A 14 15.17 18.34 10.04
N LEU A 15 14.33 17.76 9.18
CA LEU A 15 14.73 16.65 8.30
C LEU A 15 15.82 17.10 7.30
N SER A 16 15.74 18.33 6.78
CA SER A 16 16.78 18.90 5.90
C SER A 16 18.12 19.04 6.65
N GLU A 17 18.09 19.48 7.90
CA GLU A 17 19.28 19.59 8.75
C GLU A 17 19.87 18.19 9.03
N GLN A 18 19.04 17.20 9.34
CA GLN A 18 19.50 15.82 9.53
C GLN A 18 20.14 15.21 8.27
N MET A 19 19.67 15.55 7.06
CA MET A 19 20.28 15.09 5.82
C MET A 19 21.69 15.67 5.58
N THR A 20 22.06 16.74 6.28
CA THR A 20 23.41 17.33 6.21
C THR A 20 24.35 16.86 7.31
N ASP A 21 23.88 16.04 8.26
CA ASP A 21 24.65 15.57 9.40
C ASP A 21 25.62 14.45 8.98
N PRO A 22 26.96 14.62 9.16
CA PRO A 22 27.96 13.64 8.80
C PRO A 22 27.79 12.28 9.50
N ASP A 23 27.21 12.24 10.70
CA ASP A 23 27.05 11.02 11.47
C ASP A 23 25.96 10.11 10.86
N ILE A 24 25.01 10.68 10.12
CA ILE A 24 23.92 9.95 9.47
C ILE A 24 24.39 9.35 8.14
N PHE A 25 25.41 9.91 7.48
CA PHE A 25 25.94 9.40 6.21
C PHE A 25 26.43 7.94 6.26
N ASN A 26 26.73 7.42 7.43
CA ASN A 26 27.18 6.05 7.60
C ASN A 26 26.02 5.02 7.66
N ASP A 27 24.77 5.48 7.77
CA ASP A 27 23.56 4.65 7.83
C ASP A 27 22.67 4.86 6.61
N GLN A 28 22.94 4.08 5.57
CA GLN A 28 22.24 4.16 4.28
C GLN A 28 20.71 3.98 4.41
N ALA A 29 20.25 3.12 5.32
CA ALA A 29 18.82 2.87 5.53
C ALA A 29 18.14 4.11 6.15
N LYS A 30 18.80 4.73 7.11
CA LYS A 30 18.30 5.92 7.79
C LYS A 30 18.25 7.13 6.86
N ILE A 31 19.29 7.35 6.04
CA ILE A 31 19.29 8.41 5.02
C ILE A 31 18.14 8.23 4.04
N THR A 32 17.95 7.01 3.54
CA THR A 32 16.88 6.72 2.58
C THR A 32 15.51 7.00 3.17
N SER A 33 15.30 6.62 4.43
CA SER A 33 14.04 6.89 5.16
C SER A 33 13.80 8.39 5.34
N ILE A 34 14.81 9.15 5.80
CA ILE A 34 14.72 10.61 5.99
C ILE A 34 14.47 11.33 4.66
N ALA A 35 15.20 10.95 3.59
CA ALA A 35 15.02 11.54 2.27
C ALA A 35 13.61 11.27 1.69
N LYS A 36 13.05 10.08 1.93
CA LYS A 36 11.70 9.73 1.53
C LYS A 36 10.67 10.57 2.28
N GLU A 37 10.82 10.73 3.60
CA GLU A 37 9.93 11.54 4.43
C GLU A 37 10.01 13.02 4.06
N HIS A 38 11.21 13.55 3.87
CA HIS A 38 11.46 14.93 3.43
C HIS A 38 10.76 15.21 2.09
N LYS A 39 10.97 14.35 1.10
CA LYS A 39 10.34 14.48 -0.22
C LYS A 39 8.81 14.39 -0.16
N ALA A 40 8.27 13.54 0.70
CA ALA A 40 6.81 13.38 0.86
C ALA A 40 6.14 14.65 1.43
N MET A 41 6.88 15.47 2.18
CA MET A 41 6.40 16.71 2.78
C MET A 41 6.61 17.94 1.88
N GLU A 42 7.42 17.85 0.84
CA GLU A 42 7.86 19.00 0.03
C GLU A 42 6.68 19.79 -0.58
N GLU A 43 5.69 19.10 -1.15
CA GLU A 43 4.52 19.76 -1.75
C GLU A 43 3.65 20.46 -0.71
N VAL A 44 3.41 19.83 0.43
CA VAL A 44 2.67 20.42 1.56
C VAL A 44 3.38 21.66 2.06
N VAL A 45 4.71 21.60 2.21
CA VAL A 45 5.55 22.73 2.70
C VAL A 45 5.54 23.89 1.72
N ASN A 46 5.69 23.64 0.42
CA ASN A 46 5.68 24.69 -0.59
C ASN A 46 4.32 25.37 -0.68
N THR A 47 3.24 24.60 -0.72
CA THR A 47 1.87 25.13 -0.72
C THR A 47 1.54 25.85 0.60
N GLY A 48 2.00 25.30 1.74
CA GLY A 48 1.80 25.89 3.06
C GLY A 48 2.55 27.22 3.24
N LYS A 49 3.76 27.34 2.71
CA LYS A 49 4.51 28.61 2.71
C LYS A 49 3.81 29.69 1.87
N ALA A 50 3.33 29.31 0.67
CA ALA A 50 2.55 30.23 -0.18
C ALA A 50 1.29 30.72 0.54
N TYR A 51 0.54 29.79 1.14
CA TYR A 51 -0.66 30.14 1.92
C TYR A 51 -0.39 31.07 3.10
N ILE A 52 0.70 30.81 3.87
CA ILE A 52 1.08 31.69 4.98
C ILE A 52 1.47 33.08 4.47
N SER A 53 2.21 33.15 3.35
CA SER A 53 2.57 34.43 2.72
C SER A 53 1.35 35.25 2.31
N ILE A 54 0.33 34.60 1.73
CA ILE A 54 -0.92 35.28 1.38
C ILE A 54 -1.68 35.77 2.61
N LEU A 55 -1.70 34.97 3.69
CA LEU A 55 -2.33 35.42 4.93
C LEU A 55 -1.64 36.65 5.52
N ASP A 56 -0.30 36.68 5.48
CA ASP A 56 0.48 37.81 5.98
C ASP A 56 0.24 39.06 5.09
N GLN A 57 0.15 38.91 3.75
CA GLN A 57 -0.20 40.01 2.83
C GLN A 57 -1.62 40.54 3.08
N ILE A 58 -2.61 39.66 3.24
CA ILE A 58 -3.99 40.07 3.59
C ILE A 58 -4.03 40.86 4.91
N ASP A 59 -3.21 40.48 5.89
CA ASP A 59 -3.16 41.19 7.17
C ASP A 59 -2.46 42.54 7.02
N ASP A 60 -1.44 42.68 6.14
CA ASP A 60 -0.80 43.94 5.78
C ASP A 60 -1.78 44.86 5.03
N ASP A 61 -2.54 44.36 4.06
CA ASP A 61 -3.54 45.13 3.32
C ASP A 61 -4.66 45.65 4.23
N LYS A 62 -5.12 44.82 5.19
CA LYS A 62 -6.08 45.26 6.18
C LYS A 62 -5.55 46.45 7.03
N ALA A 63 -4.27 46.39 7.37
CA ALA A 63 -3.64 47.52 8.12
C ALA A 63 -3.58 48.80 7.24
N ILE A 64 -3.35 48.68 5.92
CA ILE A 64 -3.40 49.78 4.97
C ILE A 64 -4.82 50.37 4.85
N LEU A 65 -5.84 49.50 4.82
CA LEU A 65 -7.25 49.96 4.77
C LEU A 65 -7.70 50.73 6.00
N GLU A 66 -7.08 50.51 7.15
CA GLU A 66 -7.28 51.25 8.41
C GLU A 66 -6.52 52.59 8.42
N GLY A 67 -5.58 52.84 7.48
CA GLY A 67 -4.80 54.08 7.37
C GLY A 67 -5.63 55.29 6.88
N ASP A 68 -4.97 56.42 6.55
CA ASP A 68 -5.65 57.66 6.11
C ASP A 68 -5.46 57.97 4.62
N ASP A 69 -4.72 57.14 3.85
CA ASP A 69 -4.36 57.37 2.45
C ASP A 69 -5.37 56.67 1.51
N ASP A 70 -6.18 57.49 0.85
CA ASP A 70 -7.26 56.98 -0.02
C ASP A 70 -6.74 56.25 -1.30
N GLU A 71 -5.57 56.65 -1.85
CA GLU A 71 -4.99 55.98 -3.03
C GLU A 71 -4.45 54.59 -2.65
N LEU A 72 -3.80 54.48 -1.49
CA LEU A 72 -3.30 53.18 -0.99
C LEU A 72 -4.45 52.24 -0.61
N LYS A 73 -5.58 52.77 -0.11
CA LYS A 73 -6.77 51.96 0.18
C LYS A 73 -7.39 51.34 -1.07
N GLU A 74 -7.47 52.10 -2.17
CA GLU A 74 -8.04 51.61 -3.44
C GLU A 74 -7.16 50.44 -3.97
N LEU A 75 -5.83 50.60 -3.95
CA LEU A 75 -4.89 49.55 -4.34
C LEU A 75 -4.99 48.30 -3.45
N ALA A 76 -5.00 48.49 -2.13
CA ALA A 76 -5.12 47.38 -1.18
C ALA A 76 -6.46 46.65 -1.30
N GLN A 77 -7.54 47.34 -1.72
CA GLN A 77 -8.86 46.75 -1.91
C GLN A 77 -8.90 45.83 -3.14
N ASP A 78 -8.24 46.24 -4.23
CA ASP A 78 -8.13 45.44 -5.45
C ASP A 78 -7.22 44.22 -5.21
N GLU A 79 -6.06 44.40 -4.55
CA GLU A 79 -5.11 43.31 -4.21
C GLU A 79 -5.74 42.28 -3.25
N MET A 80 -6.51 42.75 -2.29
CA MET A 80 -7.21 41.85 -1.32
C MET A 80 -8.20 40.92 -2.01
N LEU A 81 -8.87 41.37 -3.09
CA LEU A 81 -9.83 40.53 -3.85
C LEU A 81 -9.11 39.37 -4.56
N GLU A 82 -7.94 39.65 -5.13
CA GLU A 82 -7.11 38.64 -5.79
C GLU A 82 -6.54 37.64 -4.74
N LEU A 83 -6.01 38.14 -3.64
CA LEU A 83 -5.45 37.35 -2.54
C LEU A 83 -6.51 36.47 -1.86
N GLU A 84 -7.74 36.95 -1.67
CA GLU A 84 -8.83 36.14 -1.12
C GLU A 84 -9.19 34.96 -2.04
N THR A 85 -9.15 35.18 -3.35
CA THR A 85 -9.41 34.13 -4.33
C THR A 85 -8.30 33.06 -4.29
N GLU A 86 -7.03 33.49 -4.32
CA GLU A 86 -5.87 32.60 -4.25
C GLU A 86 -5.81 31.86 -2.91
N LYS A 87 -6.18 32.53 -1.81
CA LYS A 87 -6.31 31.90 -0.48
C LYS A 87 -7.29 30.72 -0.51
N ILE A 88 -8.47 30.89 -1.14
CA ILE A 88 -9.48 29.82 -1.22
C ILE A 88 -8.93 28.62 -2.01
N GLU A 89 -8.27 28.86 -3.14
CA GLU A 89 -7.67 27.82 -3.95
C GLU A 89 -6.59 27.04 -3.18
N LEU A 90 -5.71 27.75 -2.48
CA LEU A 90 -4.67 27.12 -1.66
C LEU A 90 -5.24 26.37 -0.44
N GLU A 91 -6.32 26.88 0.17
CA GLU A 91 -7.02 26.17 1.26
C GLU A 91 -7.61 24.85 0.78
N GLU A 92 -8.23 24.81 -0.38
CA GLU A 92 -8.76 23.57 -0.95
C GLU A 92 -7.64 22.59 -1.26
N LYS A 93 -6.56 23.06 -1.88
CA LYS A 93 -5.37 22.25 -2.15
C LYS A 93 -4.73 21.70 -0.88
N LEU A 94 -4.59 22.53 0.16
CA LEU A 94 -4.02 22.14 1.44
C LEU A 94 -4.89 21.12 2.19
N LYS A 95 -6.21 21.25 2.13
CA LYS A 95 -7.13 20.24 2.69
C LYS A 95 -6.86 18.85 2.11
N VAL A 96 -6.64 18.75 0.81
CA VAL A 96 -6.31 17.48 0.14
C VAL A 96 -4.92 16.98 0.54
N LEU A 97 -3.92 17.87 0.55
CA LEU A 97 -2.53 17.50 0.85
C LEU A 97 -2.31 17.10 2.31
N LEU A 98 -3.13 17.59 3.23
CA LEU A 98 -3.07 17.28 4.67
C LEU A 98 -3.84 16.00 5.04
N LEU A 99 -4.58 15.39 4.11
CA LEU A 99 -5.20 14.10 4.35
C LEU A 99 -4.16 13.03 4.68
N PRO A 100 -4.45 12.14 5.62
CA PRO A 100 -3.55 11.06 5.95
C PRO A 100 -3.31 10.17 4.72
N LYS A 101 -2.06 10.08 4.28
CA LYS A 101 -1.66 9.16 3.21
C LYS A 101 -1.53 7.75 3.78
N ASP A 102 -2.05 6.76 3.08
CA ASP A 102 -1.79 5.36 3.44
C ASP A 102 -0.29 5.07 3.29
N PRO A 103 0.41 4.61 4.33
CA PRO A 103 1.84 4.30 4.26
C PRO A 103 2.16 3.21 3.23
N ASN A 104 1.16 2.44 2.80
CA ASN A 104 1.32 1.41 1.78
C ASN A 104 1.23 1.96 0.35
N ASP A 105 0.70 3.18 0.13
CA ASP A 105 0.47 3.72 -1.22
C ASP A 105 1.72 3.72 -2.10
N ASP A 106 2.90 3.93 -1.52
CA ASP A 106 4.19 3.92 -2.23
C ASP A 106 4.79 2.53 -2.44
N LYS A 107 4.19 1.48 -1.86
CA LYS A 107 4.72 0.12 -1.99
C LYS A 107 4.50 -0.47 -3.37
N ASN A 108 5.30 -1.46 -3.70
CA ASN A 108 5.01 -2.38 -4.78
C ASN A 108 3.78 -3.21 -4.44
N LEU A 109 3.20 -3.89 -5.42
CA LEU A 109 2.00 -4.68 -5.20
C LEU A 109 2.11 -6.09 -5.77
N ILE A 110 1.28 -6.97 -5.22
CA ILE A 110 0.95 -8.27 -5.77
C ILE A 110 -0.51 -8.22 -6.22
N LEU A 111 -0.72 -8.42 -7.53
CA LEU A 111 -2.04 -8.50 -8.14
C LEU A 111 -2.43 -9.96 -8.31
N GLU A 112 -3.54 -10.36 -7.71
CA GLU A 112 -4.13 -11.69 -7.90
C GLU A 112 -5.43 -11.55 -8.67
N ILE A 113 -5.56 -12.33 -9.74
CA ILE A 113 -6.75 -12.38 -10.60
C ILE A 113 -7.26 -13.82 -10.60
N ARG A 114 -8.54 -14.02 -10.28
CA ARG A 114 -9.16 -15.34 -10.28
C ARG A 114 -10.47 -15.33 -11.03
N ALA A 115 -10.68 -16.36 -11.85
CA ALA A 115 -11.98 -16.62 -12.44
C ALA A 115 -13.01 -16.92 -11.33
N GLY A 116 -14.13 -16.21 -11.37
CA GLY A 116 -15.25 -16.39 -10.46
C GLY A 116 -16.38 -17.20 -11.08
N THR A 117 -17.61 -16.80 -10.83
CA THR A 117 -18.81 -17.47 -11.37
C THR A 117 -18.96 -17.25 -12.88
N GLY A 118 -19.02 -18.31 -13.67
CA GLY A 118 -19.26 -18.22 -15.12
C GLY A 118 -18.53 -19.27 -15.96
N GLY A 119 -17.80 -20.21 -15.34
CA GLY A 119 -17.08 -21.28 -16.04
C GLY A 119 -16.01 -20.73 -16.99
N ASP A 120 -15.95 -21.26 -18.21
CA ASP A 120 -14.95 -20.88 -19.23
C ASP A 120 -14.97 -19.39 -19.56
N GLU A 121 -16.16 -18.77 -19.58
CA GLU A 121 -16.28 -17.33 -19.84
C GLU A 121 -15.67 -16.47 -18.72
N ALA A 122 -15.78 -16.91 -17.48
CA ALA A 122 -15.12 -16.24 -16.36
C ALA A 122 -13.58 -16.32 -16.47
N ALA A 123 -13.06 -17.45 -16.96
CA ALA A 123 -11.63 -17.62 -17.21
C ALA A 123 -11.14 -16.76 -18.38
N LEU A 124 -11.91 -16.65 -19.46
CA LEU A 124 -11.60 -15.75 -20.57
C LEU A 124 -11.64 -14.28 -20.13
N PHE A 125 -12.60 -13.91 -19.29
CA PHE A 125 -12.68 -12.57 -18.75
C PHE A 125 -11.52 -12.26 -17.78
N ALA A 126 -11.10 -13.22 -16.96
CA ALA A 126 -9.91 -13.08 -16.12
C ALA A 126 -8.64 -12.84 -16.97
N ALA A 127 -8.53 -13.47 -18.14
CA ALA A 127 -7.44 -13.21 -19.10
C ALA A 127 -7.52 -11.78 -19.70
N ASP A 128 -8.72 -11.28 -19.96
CA ASP A 128 -8.90 -9.89 -20.42
C ASP A 128 -8.48 -8.89 -19.31
N LEU A 129 -8.88 -9.12 -18.06
CA LEU A 129 -8.46 -8.30 -16.90
C LEU A 129 -6.94 -8.34 -16.69
N PHE A 130 -6.34 -9.53 -16.79
CA PHE A 130 -4.89 -9.68 -16.73
C PHE A 130 -4.20 -8.79 -17.78
N ARG A 131 -4.68 -8.83 -19.03
CA ARG A 131 -4.15 -7.98 -20.10
C ARG A 131 -4.30 -6.48 -19.79
N ILE A 132 -5.44 -6.04 -19.25
CA ILE A 132 -5.68 -4.64 -18.86
C ILE A 132 -4.59 -4.17 -17.89
N TYR A 133 -4.34 -4.93 -16.83
CA TYR A 133 -3.37 -4.50 -15.79
C TYR A 133 -1.92 -4.60 -16.26
N ILE A 134 -1.56 -5.58 -17.09
CA ILE A 134 -0.23 -5.61 -17.70
C ILE A 134 -0.01 -4.39 -18.61
N ARG A 135 -1.00 -4.05 -19.46
CA ARG A 135 -0.93 -2.86 -20.31
C ARG A 135 -0.89 -1.56 -19.49
N TYR A 136 -1.63 -1.51 -18.40
CA TYR A 136 -1.58 -0.36 -17.49
C TYR A 136 -0.20 -0.22 -16.84
N ALA A 137 0.41 -1.30 -16.39
CA ALA A 137 1.76 -1.31 -15.85
C ALA A 137 2.81 -0.85 -16.90
N GLU A 138 2.71 -1.35 -18.15
CA GLU A 138 3.55 -0.93 -19.26
C GLU A 138 3.44 0.59 -19.54
N ARG A 139 2.22 1.14 -19.55
CA ARG A 139 1.96 2.58 -19.76
C ARG A 139 2.57 3.46 -18.67
N ASN A 140 2.60 2.96 -17.44
CA ASN A 140 3.19 3.66 -16.29
C ASN A 140 4.69 3.37 -16.09
N ASN A 141 5.33 2.63 -17.02
CA ASN A 141 6.73 2.19 -16.93
C ASN A 141 7.02 1.39 -15.65
N TRP A 142 6.06 0.60 -15.17
CA TRP A 142 6.27 -0.30 -14.04
C TRP A 142 6.82 -1.64 -14.50
N ASN A 143 7.76 -2.17 -13.72
CA ASN A 143 8.22 -3.54 -13.93
C ASN A 143 7.14 -4.51 -13.44
N HIS A 144 6.85 -5.52 -14.24
CA HIS A 144 5.92 -6.57 -13.84
C HIS A 144 6.53 -7.95 -14.07
N LYS A 145 6.18 -8.89 -13.19
CA LYS A 145 6.63 -10.29 -13.28
C LYS A 145 5.47 -11.20 -12.91
N VAL A 146 5.13 -12.11 -13.82
CA VAL A 146 4.18 -13.19 -13.52
C VAL A 146 4.86 -14.15 -12.57
N MET A 147 4.29 -14.34 -11.39
CA MET A 147 4.79 -15.23 -10.35
C MET A 147 4.20 -16.63 -10.49
N ASP A 148 2.90 -16.68 -10.79
CA ASP A 148 2.18 -17.93 -11.03
C ASP A 148 1.02 -17.69 -12.01
N SER A 149 0.69 -18.69 -12.82
CA SER A 149 -0.47 -18.65 -13.74
C SER A 149 -1.01 -20.05 -13.97
N SER A 150 -2.32 -20.18 -13.84
CA SER A 150 -3.06 -21.39 -14.16
C SER A 150 -3.98 -21.13 -15.35
N ASP A 151 -3.55 -21.55 -16.52
CA ASP A 151 -4.26 -21.31 -17.78
C ASP A 151 -5.30 -22.40 -18.07
N THR A 152 -6.30 -22.04 -18.90
CA THR A 152 -7.25 -23.00 -19.46
C THR A 152 -6.86 -23.33 -20.89
N GLY A 153 -7.21 -24.53 -21.39
CA GLY A 153 -6.90 -24.94 -22.77
C GLY A 153 -7.53 -24.08 -23.86
N ILE A 154 -8.40 -23.12 -23.51
CA ILE A 154 -9.11 -22.23 -24.44
C ILE A 154 -8.58 -20.78 -24.41
N GLY A 155 -7.42 -20.55 -23.77
CA GLY A 155 -6.82 -19.21 -23.64
C GLY A 155 -7.40 -18.36 -22.50
N GLY A 156 -8.15 -18.93 -21.57
CA GLY A 156 -8.57 -18.30 -20.33
C GLY A 156 -7.57 -18.53 -19.19
N ILE A 157 -7.69 -17.78 -18.13
CA ILE A 157 -6.89 -17.87 -16.91
C ILE A 157 -7.81 -18.23 -15.74
N LYS A 158 -7.49 -19.31 -15.01
CA LYS A 158 -8.20 -19.64 -13.76
C LYS A 158 -7.71 -18.77 -12.62
N GLU A 159 -6.40 -18.60 -12.54
CA GLU A 159 -5.71 -17.81 -11.54
C GLU A 159 -4.42 -17.27 -12.15
N ALA A 160 -4.11 -16.01 -11.85
CA ALA A 160 -2.81 -15.39 -12.14
C ALA A 160 -2.36 -14.53 -10.97
N ILE A 161 -1.08 -14.62 -10.64
CA ILE A 161 -0.42 -13.81 -9.61
C ILE A 161 0.72 -13.04 -10.28
N VAL A 162 0.69 -11.72 -10.16
CA VAL A 162 1.66 -10.81 -10.77
C VAL A 162 2.22 -9.87 -9.72
N SER A 163 3.55 -9.81 -9.61
CA SER A 163 4.22 -8.73 -8.89
C SER A 163 4.38 -7.54 -9.82
N MET A 164 4.02 -6.35 -9.36
CA MET A 164 4.20 -5.08 -10.07
C MET A 164 5.00 -4.12 -9.20
N GLN A 165 6.06 -3.56 -9.79
CA GLN A 165 7.02 -2.72 -9.09
C GLN A 165 7.13 -1.35 -9.77
N GLY A 166 6.82 -0.31 -9.02
CA GLY A 166 6.87 1.07 -9.49
C GLY A 166 6.41 2.05 -8.43
N SER A 167 6.76 3.31 -8.59
CA SER A 167 6.38 4.35 -7.64
C SER A 167 4.86 4.50 -7.59
N GLY A 168 4.29 4.40 -6.37
CA GLY A 168 2.86 4.55 -6.14
C GLY A 168 1.98 3.45 -6.73
N ALA A 169 2.57 2.30 -7.10
CA ALA A 169 1.83 1.23 -7.80
C ALA A 169 0.66 0.70 -6.96
N PHE A 170 0.87 0.45 -5.67
CA PHE A 170 -0.20 0.01 -4.78
C PHE A 170 -1.28 1.09 -4.62
N GLY A 171 -0.90 2.34 -4.36
CA GLY A 171 -1.85 3.46 -4.18
C GLY A 171 -2.73 3.72 -5.40
N MET A 172 -2.24 3.41 -6.61
CA MET A 172 -3.03 3.51 -7.84
C MET A 172 -3.98 2.32 -8.03
N LEU A 173 -3.53 1.10 -7.78
CA LEU A 173 -4.32 -0.10 -8.07
C LEU A 173 -5.11 -0.66 -6.86
N LYS A 174 -4.93 -0.17 -5.64
CA LYS A 174 -5.68 -0.61 -4.44
C LYS A 174 -7.20 -0.61 -4.66
N TYR A 175 -7.71 0.33 -5.45
CA TYR A 175 -9.12 0.47 -5.80
C TYR A 175 -9.65 -0.63 -6.73
N GLU A 176 -8.79 -1.41 -7.33
CA GLU A 176 -9.19 -2.47 -8.25
C GLU A 176 -9.58 -3.78 -7.54
N SER A 177 -9.34 -3.86 -6.21
CA SER A 177 -9.72 -5.02 -5.41
C SER A 177 -11.23 -5.20 -5.34
N GLY A 178 -11.72 -6.38 -5.68
CA GLY A 178 -13.14 -6.73 -5.61
C GLY A 178 -13.62 -7.63 -6.75
N VAL A 179 -14.94 -7.67 -6.95
CA VAL A 179 -15.59 -8.49 -7.98
C VAL A 179 -15.85 -7.65 -9.23
N HIS A 180 -15.25 -8.04 -10.34
CA HIS A 180 -15.48 -7.48 -11.67
C HIS A 180 -16.46 -8.34 -12.43
N ARG A 181 -17.47 -7.73 -13.04
CA ARG A 181 -18.52 -8.38 -13.78
C ARG A 181 -18.43 -8.08 -15.27
N VAL A 182 -18.57 -9.08 -16.11
CA VAL A 182 -18.67 -8.92 -17.56
C VAL A 182 -20.07 -9.30 -18.06
N GLN A 183 -20.56 -8.56 -19.05
CA GLN A 183 -21.77 -8.85 -19.80
C GLN A 183 -21.41 -8.84 -21.29
N ARG A 184 -21.31 -10.05 -21.89
CA ARG A 184 -21.05 -10.21 -23.33
C ARG A 184 -21.61 -11.55 -23.83
N VAL A 185 -21.67 -11.70 -25.13
CA VAL A 185 -21.87 -13.00 -25.77
C VAL A 185 -20.54 -13.74 -25.73
N PRO A 186 -20.41 -14.87 -25.02
CA PRO A 186 -19.18 -15.63 -24.98
C PRO A 186 -18.73 -16.10 -26.36
N LYS A 187 -17.42 -16.24 -26.57
CA LYS A 187 -16.90 -16.85 -27.79
C LYS A 187 -17.32 -18.32 -27.98
N THR A 188 -17.71 -18.97 -26.88
CA THR A 188 -18.18 -20.37 -26.86
C THR A 188 -19.69 -20.50 -27.02
N GLU A 189 -20.43 -19.39 -27.08
CA GLU A 189 -21.89 -19.38 -27.19
C GLU A 189 -22.35 -19.32 -28.65
N THR A 190 -23.11 -20.29 -29.07
CA THR A 190 -23.61 -20.39 -30.45
C THR A 190 -24.98 -19.76 -30.67
N SER A 191 -25.75 -19.56 -29.58
CA SER A 191 -27.11 -19.00 -29.64
C SER A 191 -27.18 -17.47 -29.56
N GLY A 192 -26.04 -16.78 -29.42
CA GLY A 192 -25.95 -15.32 -29.32
C GLY A 192 -26.50 -14.73 -28.00
N ARG A 193 -26.68 -15.54 -26.96
CA ARG A 193 -27.15 -15.06 -25.65
C ARG A 193 -26.08 -14.31 -24.91
N VAL A 194 -26.46 -13.19 -24.30
CA VAL A 194 -25.58 -12.42 -23.40
C VAL A 194 -25.45 -13.19 -22.08
N HIS A 195 -24.22 -13.56 -21.73
CA HIS A 195 -23.92 -14.16 -20.44
C HIS A 195 -23.38 -13.10 -19.47
N THR A 196 -23.55 -13.38 -18.19
CA THR A 196 -23.00 -12.57 -17.12
C THR A 196 -22.03 -13.43 -16.34
N SER A 197 -20.75 -13.10 -16.41
CA SER A 197 -19.68 -13.79 -15.69
C SER A 197 -18.95 -12.82 -14.76
N ALA A 198 -18.19 -13.34 -13.82
CA ALA A 198 -17.44 -12.56 -12.87
C ALA A 198 -16.02 -13.10 -12.72
N ALA A 199 -15.10 -12.20 -12.42
CA ALA A 199 -13.75 -12.50 -11.96
C ALA A 199 -13.43 -11.66 -10.74
N THR A 200 -12.53 -12.10 -9.89
CA THR A 200 -12.12 -11.42 -8.67
C THR A 200 -10.69 -10.92 -8.79
N ILE A 201 -10.47 -9.76 -8.25
CA ILE A 201 -9.16 -9.12 -8.18
C ILE A 201 -8.83 -8.84 -6.72
N ALA A 202 -7.63 -9.19 -6.29
CA ALA A 202 -7.07 -8.75 -5.04
C ALA A 202 -5.74 -8.04 -5.31
N VAL A 203 -5.61 -6.82 -4.80
CA VAL A 203 -4.40 -6.03 -4.83
C VAL A 203 -3.88 -5.96 -3.42
N LEU A 204 -2.70 -6.52 -3.20
CA LEU A 204 -2.05 -6.60 -1.89
C LEU A 204 -0.72 -5.85 -1.94
N PRO A 205 -0.33 -5.12 -0.89
CA PRO A 205 1.00 -4.53 -0.85
C PRO A 205 2.06 -5.64 -0.79
N GLU A 206 3.19 -5.44 -1.48
CA GLU A 206 4.32 -6.33 -1.38
C GLU A 206 4.85 -6.31 0.06
N ALA A 207 4.97 -7.48 0.66
CA ALA A 207 5.49 -7.60 2.03
C ALA A 207 7.00 -7.32 2.03
N GLU A 208 7.45 -6.56 3.01
CA GLU A 208 8.87 -6.43 3.30
C GLU A 208 9.41 -7.75 3.87
N ASP A 209 10.69 -8.02 3.59
CA ASP A 209 11.36 -9.18 4.19
C ASP A 209 11.35 -9.06 5.72
N VAL A 210 10.88 -10.10 6.38
CA VAL A 210 10.84 -10.13 7.84
C VAL A 210 12.21 -10.55 8.34
N ASP A 211 13.02 -9.58 8.75
CA ASP A 211 14.26 -9.85 9.49
C ASP A 211 13.95 -9.94 10.99
N ILE A 212 14.37 -11.04 11.59
CA ILE A 212 14.23 -11.23 13.04
C ILE A 212 15.56 -10.96 13.73
N GLU A 213 15.62 -9.86 14.45
CA GLU A 213 16.67 -9.63 15.46
C GLU A 213 16.24 -10.25 16.79
N VAL A 214 17.04 -11.20 17.28
CA VAL A 214 16.83 -11.81 18.58
C VAL A 214 17.75 -11.14 19.59
N ASN A 215 17.18 -10.36 20.50
CA ASN A 215 17.92 -9.73 21.57
C ASN A 215 18.31 -10.76 22.64
N GLU A 216 19.55 -10.76 23.09
CA GLU A 216 20.03 -11.69 24.16
C GLU A 216 19.27 -11.47 25.47
N GLY A 217 18.78 -10.26 25.76
CA GLY A 217 17.98 -9.96 26.94
C GLY A 217 16.61 -10.63 26.98
N ASP A 218 16.08 -11.04 25.81
CA ASP A 218 14.80 -11.73 25.68
C ASP A 218 14.92 -13.24 25.78
N LEU A 219 16.16 -13.75 26.03
CA LEU A 219 16.45 -15.14 26.10
C LEU A 219 16.73 -15.59 27.53
N LYS A 220 15.95 -16.58 28.00
CA LYS A 220 16.31 -17.35 29.20
C LYS A 220 17.03 -18.61 28.79
N ILE A 221 18.27 -18.75 29.21
CA ILE A 221 19.12 -19.89 28.88
C ILE A 221 19.35 -20.73 30.12
N ASP A 222 18.85 -21.94 30.11
CA ASP A 222 19.02 -22.94 31.18
C ASP A 222 19.96 -24.08 30.72
N THR A 223 20.89 -24.46 31.55
CA THR A 223 21.75 -25.63 31.31
C THR A 223 21.24 -26.82 32.11
N TYR A 224 21.30 -27.99 31.53
CA TYR A 224 20.90 -29.21 32.21
C TYR A 224 21.74 -30.42 31.71
N ARG A 225 21.62 -31.56 32.43
CA ARG A 225 22.33 -32.77 32.04
C ARG A 225 21.63 -33.45 30.87
N ALA A 226 22.42 -33.79 29.83
CA ALA A 226 21.89 -34.54 28.71
C ALA A 226 21.36 -35.90 29.15
N SER A 227 20.21 -36.30 28.63
CA SER A 227 19.64 -37.64 28.84
C SER A 227 19.90 -38.50 27.60
N GLY A 228 20.55 -39.68 27.78
CA GLY A 228 20.81 -40.60 26.70
C GLY A 228 21.81 -41.70 27.06
N ALA A 229 22.00 -42.68 26.18
CA ALA A 229 23.00 -43.71 26.30
C ALA A 229 24.40 -43.11 26.14
N GLY A 230 25.17 -42.98 27.23
CA GLY A 230 26.52 -42.41 27.23
C GLY A 230 27.31 -42.77 28.46
N GLY A 231 28.62 -42.61 28.37
CA GLY A 231 29.56 -42.91 29.47
C GLY A 231 29.59 -41.86 30.57
N GLN A 232 30.61 -41.90 31.45
CA GLN A 232 30.74 -41.00 32.61
C GLN A 232 30.65 -39.48 32.29
N HIS A 233 30.98 -39.06 31.06
CA HIS A 233 30.95 -37.66 30.63
C HIS A 233 29.52 -37.13 30.48
N VAL A 234 28.61 -37.93 29.94
CA VAL A 234 27.19 -37.52 29.72
C VAL A 234 26.45 -37.35 31.04
N ASN A 235 26.81 -38.16 32.05
CA ASN A 235 26.16 -38.15 33.36
C ASN A 235 26.72 -37.12 34.35
N LYS A 236 27.88 -36.50 34.07
CA LYS A 236 28.54 -35.55 34.99
C LYS A 236 28.53 -34.09 34.48
N THR A 237 28.47 -33.87 33.17
CA THR A 237 28.53 -32.52 32.58
C THR A 237 27.15 -32.03 32.15
N GLU A 238 26.84 -30.78 32.50
CA GLU A 238 25.61 -30.11 32.06
C GLU A 238 25.83 -29.45 30.67
N SER A 239 25.92 -30.30 29.64
CA SER A 239 26.18 -29.90 28.28
C SER A 239 24.90 -29.54 27.47
N ALA A 240 23.75 -30.02 27.93
CA ALA A 240 22.48 -29.72 27.28
C ALA A 240 21.99 -28.29 27.58
N ILE A 241 21.43 -27.65 26.59
CA ILE A 241 20.94 -26.28 26.63
C ILE A 241 19.45 -26.25 26.35
N ARG A 242 18.73 -25.46 27.15
CA ARG A 242 17.33 -25.04 26.89
C ARG A 242 17.30 -23.52 26.75
N ILE A 243 16.83 -23.01 25.61
CA ILE A 243 16.62 -21.60 25.37
C ILE A 243 15.12 -21.35 25.31
N THR A 244 14.66 -20.45 26.15
CA THR A 244 13.27 -19.97 26.14
C THR A 244 13.28 -18.51 25.69
N HIS A 245 12.56 -18.21 24.62
CA HIS A 245 12.31 -16.82 24.19
C HIS A 245 11.14 -16.30 25.02
N ILE A 246 11.43 -15.35 25.90
CA ILE A 246 10.47 -14.84 26.90
C ILE A 246 9.22 -14.24 26.27
N PRO A 247 9.31 -13.37 25.22
CA PRO A 247 8.12 -12.72 24.63
C PRO A 247 7.15 -13.70 23.97
N THR A 248 7.65 -14.74 23.30
CA THR A 248 6.81 -15.70 22.56
C THR A 248 6.54 -17.01 23.30
N GLY A 249 7.28 -17.26 24.38
CA GLY A 249 7.21 -18.53 25.10
C GLY A 249 7.80 -19.75 24.36
N LEU A 250 8.43 -19.56 23.20
CA LEU A 250 9.05 -20.62 22.42
C LEU A 250 10.24 -21.20 23.15
N VAL A 251 10.28 -22.54 23.26
CA VAL A 251 11.34 -23.27 23.91
C VAL A 251 12.06 -24.16 22.90
N VAL A 252 13.37 -24.06 22.89
CA VAL A 252 14.26 -24.93 22.09
C VAL A 252 15.26 -25.63 23.02
N THR A 253 15.41 -26.93 22.86
CA THR A 253 16.42 -27.73 23.58
C THR A 253 17.39 -28.31 22.58
N CYS A 254 18.69 -28.34 22.95
CA CYS A 254 19.73 -28.96 22.16
C CYS A 254 20.70 -29.72 23.10
N GLN A 255 20.97 -31.00 22.79
CA GLN A 255 21.85 -31.87 23.57
C GLN A 255 22.72 -32.78 22.71
N ASP A 256 22.80 -32.49 21.40
CA ASP A 256 23.41 -33.40 20.42
C ASP A 256 24.94 -33.41 20.46
N GLU A 257 25.54 -32.32 20.96
CA GLU A 257 26.99 -32.14 21.03
C GLU A 257 27.49 -32.30 22.50
N SER A 258 28.74 -32.74 22.64
CA SER A 258 29.39 -32.79 23.95
C SER A 258 29.79 -31.43 24.53
N SER A 259 29.77 -30.37 23.69
CA SER A 259 30.14 -29.00 24.04
C SER A 259 28.91 -28.13 24.28
N GLN A 260 28.81 -27.54 25.46
CA GLN A 260 27.76 -26.57 25.82
C GLN A 260 27.70 -25.41 24.86
N HIS A 261 28.83 -24.84 24.41
CA HIS A 261 28.88 -23.74 23.47
C HIS A 261 28.33 -24.09 22.08
N LYS A 262 28.62 -25.32 21.60
CA LYS A 262 28.08 -25.80 20.33
C LYS A 262 26.57 -26.02 20.42
N ASN A 263 26.07 -26.60 21.53
CA ASN A 263 24.64 -26.75 21.77
C ASN A 263 23.92 -25.41 21.88
N ARG A 264 24.54 -24.39 22.51
CA ARG A 264 23.99 -23.03 22.58
C ARG A 264 23.86 -22.41 21.17
N ALA A 265 24.90 -22.50 20.36
CA ALA A 265 24.89 -21.99 19.00
C ALA A 265 23.85 -22.70 18.12
N ALA A 266 23.74 -24.03 18.24
CA ALA A 266 22.73 -24.79 17.50
C ALA A 266 21.31 -24.46 17.98
N ALA A 267 21.07 -24.36 19.28
CA ALA A 267 19.77 -23.99 19.85
C ALA A 267 19.34 -22.58 19.41
N LEU A 268 20.25 -21.59 19.39
CA LEU A 268 19.98 -20.24 18.89
C LEU A 268 19.60 -20.24 17.41
N LYS A 269 20.30 -21.01 16.58
CA LYS A 269 20.00 -21.15 15.15
C LYS A 269 18.60 -21.75 14.94
N VAL A 270 18.27 -22.80 15.69
CA VAL A 270 16.92 -23.42 15.62
C VAL A 270 15.86 -22.47 16.14
N LEU A 271 16.14 -21.73 17.21
CA LEU A 271 15.20 -20.70 17.74
C LEU A 271 14.90 -19.62 16.71
N LYS A 272 15.94 -19.02 16.09
CA LYS A 272 15.79 -18.03 15.02
C LYS A 272 14.95 -18.57 13.87
N SER A 273 15.20 -19.78 13.42
CA SER A 273 14.42 -20.42 12.35
C SER A 273 12.95 -20.62 12.73
N ARG A 274 12.66 -21.02 13.97
CA ARG A 274 11.27 -21.18 14.44
C ARG A 274 10.54 -19.86 14.62
N LEU A 275 11.22 -18.84 15.12
CA LEU A 275 10.66 -17.50 15.23
C LEU A 275 10.33 -16.92 13.84
N LEU A 276 11.25 -17.07 12.88
CA LEU A 276 11.02 -16.67 11.50
C LEU A 276 9.81 -17.39 10.89
N ALA A 277 9.73 -18.70 11.07
CA ALA A 277 8.58 -19.47 10.57
C ALA A 277 7.25 -19.04 11.20
N ALA A 278 7.24 -18.78 12.51
CA ALA A 278 6.04 -18.31 13.21
C ALA A 278 5.59 -16.91 12.74
N GLU A 279 6.53 -15.99 12.50
CA GLU A 279 6.22 -14.65 12.01
C GLU A 279 5.75 -14.69 10.54
N GLN A 280 6.37 -15.54 9.72
CA GLN A 280 5.93 -15.77 8.34
C GLN A 280 4.51 -16.39 8.29
N GLU A 281 4.18 -17.32 9.18
CA GLU A 281 2.84 -17.90 9.27
C GLU A 281 1.81 -16.86 9.70
N LYS A 282 2.14 -16.03 10.68
CA LYS A 282 1.28 -14.91 11.12
C LYS A 282 1.02 -13.92 9.98
N ALA A 283 2.08 -13.46 9.31
CA ALA A 283 1.97 -12.56 8.17
C ALA A 283 1.18 -13.18 7.00
N ALA A 284 1.32 -14.49 6.77
CA ALA A 284 0.53 -15.21 5.78
C ALA A 284 -0.96 -15.30 6.17
N ALA A 285 -1.27 -15.51 7.46
CA ALA A 285 -2.64 -15.54 7.97
C ALA A 285 -3.30 -14.16 7.87
N GLU A 286 -2.59 -13.09 8.20
CA GLU A 286 -3.06 -11.70 8.06
C GLU A 286 -3.36 -11.38 6.61
N ARG A 287 -2.45 -11.67 5.68
CA ARG A 287 -2.67 -11.51 4.22
C ARG A 287 -3.85 -12.33 3.70
N ALA A 288 -4.04 -13.56 4.21
CA ALA A 288 -5.17 -14.38 3.83
C ALA A 288 -6.50 -13.83 4.37
N ALA A 289 -6.50 -13.18 5.53
CA ALA A 289 -7.67 -12.49 6.08
C ALA A 289 -7.99 -11.22 5.27
N GLU A 290 -7.00 -10.41 4.97
CA GLU A 290 -7.12 -9.21 4.13
C GLU A 290 -7.67 -9.57 2.74
N ARG A 291 -7.08 -10.56 2.06
CA ARG A 291 -7.60 -11.07 0.78
C ARG A 291 -9.07 -11.47 0.88
N ARG A 292 -9.48 -12.15 1.93
CA ARG A 292 -10.88 -12.55 2.14
C ARG A 292 -11.81 -11.36 2.28
N SER A 293 -11.40 -10.31 2.95
CA SER A 293 -12.19 -9.09 3.11
C SER A 293 -12.38 -8.35 1.78
N LEU A 294 -11.32 -8.27 0.95
CA LEU A 294 -11.32 -7.58 -0.33
C LEU A 294 -12.18 -8.28 -1.41
N VAL A 295 -12.16 -9.62 -1.43
CA VAL A 295 -12.74 -10.40 -2.55
C VAL A 295 -14.14 -10.93 -2.22
N SER A 296 -14.57 -10.90 -0.95
CA SER A 296 -15.85 -11.48 -0.52
C SER A 296 -16.03 -12.92 -1.04
N THR A 297 -17.25 -13.28 -1.45
CA THR A 297 -17.58 -14.64 -1.96
C THR A 297 -17.31 -14.85 -3.45
N GLY A 298 -16.86 -13.81 -4.18
CA GLY A 298 -16.71 -13.87 -5.66
C GLY A 298 -18.06 -13.95 -6.39
N ASP A 299 -19.16 -13.68 -5.72
CA ASP A 299 -20.49 -13.66 -6.31
C ASP A 299 -20.66 -12.40 -7.18
N ARG A 300 -21.24 -12.58 -8.36
CA ARG A 300 -21.55 -11.51 -9.31
C ARG A 300 -22.48 -10.43 -8.76
N SER A 301 -23.15 -10.67 -7.63
CA SER A 301 -23.97 -9.68 -6.91
C SER A 301 -23.13 -8.63 -6.18
N ALA A 302 -21.97 -9.01 -5.65
CA ALA A 302 -21.03 -8.13 -4.93
C ALA A 302 -20.10 -7.34 -5.86
N LYS A 303 -20.52 -7.06 -7.08
CA LYS A 303 -19.71 -6.38 -8.11
C LYS A 303 -19.32 -4.96 -7.71
N ILE A 304 -18.07 -4.61 -7.90
CA ILE A 304 -17.59 -3.23 -7.86
C ILE A 304 -17.69 -2.56 -9.25
N ARG A 305 -17.42 -3.33 -10.33
CA ARG A 305 -17.39 -2.79 -11.70
C ARG A 305 -18.05 -3.74 -12.69
N THR A 306 -18.71 -3.17 -13.72
CA THR A 306 -19.34 -3.93 -14.80
C THR A 306 -18.82 -3.49 -16.16
N TYR A 307 -18.35 -4.44 -16.94
CA TYR A 307 -17.92 -4.30 -18.33
C TYR A 307 -19.05 -4.79 -19.23
N ASN A 308 -19.76 -3.86 -19.88
CA ASN A 308 -20.91 -4.15 -20.74
C ASN A 308 -20.51 -4.01 -22.20
N PHE A 309 -20.23 -5.14 -22.85
CA PHE A 309 -19.78 -5.17 -24.24
C PHE A 309 -20.88 -4.76 -25.24
N PRO A 310 -22.14 -5.24 -25.12
CA PRO A 310 -23.21 -4.78 -26.02
C PRO A 310 -23.43 -3.27 -26.03
N GLN A 311 -23.17 -2.60 -24.91
CA GLN A 311 -23.34 -1.14 -24.78
C GLN A 311 -22.03 -0.36 -24.89
N GLY A 312 -20.87 -1.04 -25.04
CA GLY A 312 -19.56 -0.40 -25.14
C GLY A 312 -19.16 0.42 -23.92
N ARG A 313 -19.66 0.08 -22.71
CA ARG A 313 -19.45 0.88 -21.50
C ARG A 313 -18.87 0.08 -20.34
N VAL A 314 -18.16 0.78 -19.47
CA VAL A 314 -17.71 0.30 -18.15
C VAL A 314 -18.35 1.18 -17.09
N THR A 315 -18.95 0.56 -16.06
CA THR A 315 -19.57 1.28 -14.94
C THR A 315 -18.95 0.84 -13.64
N ASP A 316 -18.37 1.76 -12.87
CA ASP A 316 -17.98 1.55 -11.48
C ASP A 316 -19.17 1.90 -10.57
N HIS A 317 -19.62 0.89 -9.81
CA HIS A 317 -20.85 1.02 -9.00
C HIS A 317 -20.62 1.69 -7.66
N ARG A 318 -19.39 1.82 -7.20
CA ARG A 318 -19.06 2.49 -5.93
C ARG A 318 -19.31 3.99 -6.00
N ILE A 319 -18.99 4.59 -7.15
CA ILE A 319 -19.09 6.03 -7.40
C ILE A 319 -20.12 6.36 -8.50
N ASN A 320 -20.85 5.36 -9.01
CA ASN A 320 -21.79 5.48 -10.13
C ASN A 320 -21.17 6.12 -11.39
N PHE A 321 -19.86 5.97 -11.57
CA PHE A 321 -19.14 6.48 -12.74
C PHE A 321 -19.30 5.55 -13.93
N THR A 322 -19.57 6.10 -15.12
CA THR A 322 -19.73 5.33 -16.37
C THR A 322 -18.86 5.93 -17.46
N SER A 323 -17.96 5.11 -18.03
CA SER A 323 -17.15 5.44 -19.21
C SER A 323 -17.62 4.62 -20.42
N TYR A 324 -17.71 5.26 -21.58
CA TYR A 324 -18.07 4.61 -22.87
C TYR A 324 -16.82 4.22 -23.69
N ARG A 325 -15.64 4.23 -23.05
CA ARG A 325 -14.35 3.93 -23.66
C ARG A 325 -13.91 2.48 -23.41
N LEU A 326 -14.84 1.52 -23.54
CA LEU A 326 -14.59 0.11 -23.22
C LEU A 326 -13.33 -0.45 -23.90
N ASN A 327 -13.10 -0.17 -25.18
CA ASN A 327 -11.95 -0.69 -25.91
C ASN A 327 -10.61 -0.14 -25.40
N GLU A 328 -10.57 1.12 -25.04
CA GLU A 328 -9.39 1.78 -24.48
C GLU A 328 -9.09 1.24 -23.08
N ILE A 329 -10.13 1.04 -22.28
CA ILE A 329 -10.02 0.40 -20.96
C ILE A 329 -9.49 -1.03 -21.09
N LEU A 330 -9.97 -1.81 -22.06
CA LEU A 330 -9.47 -3.16 -22.34
C LEU A 330 -8.00 -3.16 -22.84
N ASP A 331 -7.52 -2.05 -23.36
CA ASP A 331 -6.11 -1.83 -23.72
C ASP A 331 -5.29 -1.16 -22.61
N GLY A 332 -5.82 -1.13 -21.39
CA GLY A 332 -5.12 -0.67 -20.19
C GLY A 332 -5.25 0.82 -19.87
N ASP A 333 -6.17 1.57 -20.50
CA ASP A 333 -6.43 2.97 -20.13
C ASP A 333 -7.51 3.06 -19.05
N ILE A 334 -7.11 2.77 -17.80
CA ILE A 334 -7.99 2.83 -16.63
C ILE A 334 -7.75 4.06 -15.75
N THR A 335 -6.90 4.97 -16.18
CA THR A 335 -6.46 6.14 -15.39
C THR A 335 -7.63 7.00 -14.93
N GLU A 336 -8.56 7.33 -15.84
CA GLU A 336 -9.75 8.14 -15.52
C GLU A 336 -10.59 7.52 -14.38
N ILE A 337 -10.78 6.19 -14.40
CA ILE A 337 -11.56 5.49 -13.37
C ILE A 337 -10.83 5.56 -12.01
N ILE A 338 -9.52 5.36 -12.00
CA ILE A 338 -8.69 5.42 -10.79
C ILE A 338 -8.72 6.82 -10.20
N GLU A 339 -8.60 7.86 -11.04
CA GLU A 339 -8.64 9.26 -10.60
C GLU A 339 -9.99 9.60 -9.94
N GLN A 340 -11.11 9.17 -10.54
CA GLN A 340 -12.43 9.38 -9.96
C GLN A 340 -12.61 8.66 -8.61
N LEU A 341 -12.07 7.45 -8.47
CA LEU A 341 -12.09 6.71 -7.22
C LEU A 341 -11.23 7.38 -6.15
N LYS A 342 -10.07 7.90 -6.53
CA LYS A 342 -9.20 8.67 -5.64
C LYS A 342 -9.86 9.95 -5.14
N ILE A 343 -10.54 10.67 -6.02
CA ILE A 343 -11.31 11.88 -5.65
C ILE A 343 -12.43 11.51 -4.66
N ALA A 344 -13.15 10.42 -4.91
CA ALA A 344 -14.20 9.97 -4.01
C ALA A 344 -13.66 9.59 -2.62
N GLU A 345 -12.55 8.85 -2.54
CA GLU A 345 -11.88 8.54 -1.26
C GLU A 345 -11.47 9.83 -0.52
N GLN A 346 -10.88 10.80 -1.23
CA GLN A 346 -10.50 12.09 -0.63
C GLN A 346 -11.71 12.84 -0.08
N GLN A 347 -12.85 12.82 -0.78
CA GLN A 347 -14.09 13.45 -0.31
C GLN A 347 -14.65 12.77 0.94
N GLU A 348 -14.61 11.43 0.99
CA GLU A 348 -15.01 10.67 2.17
C GLU A 348 -14.12 10.97 3.38
N LEU A 349 -12.80 11.02 3.19
CA LEU A 349 -11.85 11.36 4.25
C LEU A 349 -12.06 12.78 4.78
N MET A 350 -12.27 13.78 3.88
CA MET A 350 -12.61 15.14 4.30
C MET A 350 -13.90 15.21 5.10
N ALA A 351 -14.93 14.48 4.69
CA ALA A 351 -16.21 14.44 5.39
C ALA A 351 -16.07 13.81 6.79
N ALA A 352 -15.20 12.81 6.94
CA ALA A 352 -14.91 12.16 8.21
C ALA A 352 -14.14 13.05 9.19
N GLU A 353 -13.23 13.93 8.70
CA GLU A 353 -12.50 14.88 9.57
C GLU A 353 -13.41 16.03 10.10
N ILE A 354 -14.53 16.30 9.44
CA ILE A 354 -15.46 17.38 9.81
C ILE A 354 -16.52 16.87 10.82
N SER A 355 -16.71 15.55 10.95
CA SER A 355 -17.71 14.90 11.83
C SER A 355 -17.14 14.62 13.23
#